data_745f918e6e2ec4f9a6a22112aed23614
#
_entry.id   745f918e6e2ec4f9a6a22112aed23614
#
_cell.length_a   1.000
_cell.length_b   1.000
_cell.length_c   1.000
_cell.angle_alpha   90.00
_cell.angle_beta   90.00
_cell.angle_gamma   90.00
#
_symmetry.space_group_name_H-M   'P 1'
#
loop_
_entity.id
_entity.type
_entity.pdbx_description
1 polymer ?
#
loop_
_entity_poly.entity_id
_entity_poly.type
_entity_poly.pdbx_seq_one_letter_code
_entity_poly.pdbx_strand_id
1 'polypeptide(L)'
;MDLIQPKDGPRTEYHKNGQKLTEENYKDGKLNGKWTWWYENGQISNEGNYKDGKRDGKQTDYYKNGQIREERNLKDGNLEGKQNAWHENGQISEERNFKDGNAEGKSTKWYANGQIEIEGNCINNRPIGKLNSFYENGLKKLEMNFKDGKRDGKETVWYEYGQIKEERNHKNDKLDGKQTWWYEYGQKRREANYKDGKLNGRTINGWYENGQIKEERNYKNNRIHTNWTWWRENGTKHSEMYYIDGMKRLKWTWWYENGQKEAEYHFKGFDYGTRDGRSTNWDENGQIEAVAIFKDDECISGDYDYFKDL
;
A
#
# COMPACT_ATOMS: atom_id res chain seq x y z
N MET A 1 -53.73 15.85 8.00
CA MET A 1 -53.35 15.23 9.30
C MET A 1 -52.43 16.20 9.99
N ASP A 2 -52.93 16.92 10.96
CA ASP A 2 -52.09 17.77 11.81
C ASP A 2 -51.13 16.86 12.57
N LEU A 3 -49.84 17.03 12.32
CA LEU A 3 -48.81 16.37 13.11
C LEU A 3 -48.92 16.90 14.54
N ILE A 4 -49.44 16.09 15.48
CA ILE A 4 -49.46 16.43 16.87
C ILE A 4 -48.03 16.66 17.32
N GLN A 5 -47.69 17.92 17.53
CA GLN A 5 -46.36 18.32 18.07
C GLN A 5 -46.21 17.67 19.46
N PRO A 6 -45.04 17.06 19.76
CA PRO A 6 -44.81 16.52 21.10
C PRO A 6 -44.98 17.65 22.16
N LYS A 7 -45.67 17.33 23.26
CA LYS A 7 -45.82 18.25 24.40
C LYS A 7 -44.44 18.50 25.00
N ASP A 8 -44.25 19.72 25.48
CA ASP A 8 -43.04 20.09 26.22
C ASP A 8 -42.87 19.29 27.51
N GLY A 9 -41.63 18.99 27.86
CA GLY A 9 -41.27 18.25 29.05
C GLY A 9 -40.60 16.88 28.76
N PRO A 10 -40.40 16.09 29.84
CA PRO A 10 -39.78 14.80 29.72
C PRO A 10 -40.73 13.75 29.13
N ARG A 11 -40.20 12.89 28.26
CA ARG A 11 -40.87 11.72 27.70
C ARG A 11 -40.03 10.49 27.98
N THR A 12 -40.69 9.42 28.48
CA THR A 12 -40.06 8.16 28.80
C THR A 12 -40.73 7.03 28.01
N GLU A 13 -39.92 6.17 27.38
CA GLU A 13 -40.38 4.93 26.76
C GLU A 13 -39.76 3.72 27.49
N TYR A 14 -40.38 2.56 27.39
CA TYR A 14 -39.98 1.35 28.13
C TYR A 14 -39.79 0.16 27.18
N HIS A 15 -38.84 -0.68 27.51
CA HIS A 15 -38.69 -1.98 26.95
C HIS A 15 -39.88 -2.92 27.30
N LYS A 16 -40.04 -4.00 26.56
CA LYS A 16 -41.09 -5.02 26.85
C LYS A 16 -40.97 -5.65 28.24
N ASN A 17 -39.78 -5.64 28.83
CA ASN A 17 -39.52 -6.13 30.19
C ASN A 17 -39.82 -5.11 31.28
N GLY A 18 -40.35 -3.93 30.93
CA GLY A 18 -40.69 -2.85 31.84
C GLY A 18 -39.57 -1.92 32.28
N GLN A 19 -38.33 -2.15 31.84
CA GLN A 19 -37.22 -1.23 32.09
C GLN A 19 -37.25 -0.06 31.12
N LYS A 20 -36.68 1.09 31.56
CA LYS A 20 -36.58 2.25 30.68
C LYS A 20 -35.84 1.91 29.39
N LEU A 21 -36.36 2.41 28.27
CA LEU A 21 -35.72 2.38 26.94
C LEU A 21 -35.11 3.76 26.64
N THR A 22 -35.92 4.82 26.74
CA THR A 22 -35.46 6.18 26.47
C THR A 22 -36.06 7.15 27.50
N GLU A 23 -35.31 8.20 27.77
CA GLU A 23 -35.78 9.40 28.45
C GLU A 23 -35.27 10.63 27.70
N GLU A 24 -36.17 11.46 27.21
CA GLU A 24 -35.89 12.58 26.33
C GLU A 24 -36.65 13.81 26.82
N ASN A 25 -36.11 15.01 26.60
CA ASN A 25 -36.75 16.26 26.95
C ASN A 25 -37.10 17.07 25.70
N TYR A 26 -38.29 17.64 25.70
CA TYR A 26 -38.81 18.47 24.61
C TYR A 26 -39.11 19.89 25.07
N LYS A 27 -38.81 20.86 24.18
CA LYS A 27 -39.19 22.25 24.32
C LYS A 27 -39.56 22.80 22.94
N ASP A 28 -40.70 23.49 22.85
CA ASP A 28 -41.25 24.04 21.60
C ASP A 28 -41.34 22.98 20.50
N GLY A 29 -41.72 21.74 20.88
CA GLY A 29 -41.83 20.59 19.99
C GLY A 29 -40.51 20.01 19.47
N LYS A 30 -39.34 20.43 19.98
CA LYS A 30 -38.00 19.96 19.63
C LYS A 30 -37.32 19.31 20.81
N LEU A 31 -36.45 18.34 20.55
CA LEU A 31 -35.55 17.79 21.56
C LEU A 31 -34.72 18.93 22.17
N ASN A 32 -34.70 19.02 23.49
CA ASN A 32 -33.98 20.06 24.19
C ASN A 32 -33.65 19.62 25.63
N GLY A 33 -32.37 19.63 26.00
CA GLY A 33 -31.87 19.14 27.26
C GLY A 33 -31.32 17.73 27.22
N LYS A 34 -31.19 17.11 28.41
CA LYS A 34 -30.62 15.78 28.54
C LYS A 34 -31.49 14.72 27.87
N TRP A 35 -30.86 13.75 27.22
CA TRP A 35 -31.48 12.52 26.80
C TRP A 35 -30.62 11.34 27.26
N THR A 36 -31.29 10.18 27.54
CA THR A 36 -30.61 8.95 27.98
C THR A 36 -31.32 7.73 27.38
N TRP A 37 -30.58 6.80 26.88
CA TRP A 37 -31.08 5.52 26.41
C TRP A 37 -30.46 4.38 27.21
N TRP A 38 -31.20 3.29 27.38
CA TRP A 38 -30.82 2.14 28.19
C TRP A 38 -30.89 0.83 27.37
N TYR A 39 -30.01 -0.09 27.69
CA TYR A 39 -30.12 -1.46 27.29
C TYR A 39 -31.26 -2.18 28.05
N GLU A 40 -31.70 -3.35 27.49
CA GLU A 40 -32.71 -4.19 28.15
C GLU A 40 -32.28 -4.70 29.53
N ASN A 41 -31.00 -4.73 29.86
CA ASN A 41 -30.46 -5.06 31.18
C ASN A 41 -30.50 -3.90 32.19
N GLY A 42 -31.04 -2.73 31.78
CA GLY A 42 -31.19 -1.55 32.64
C GLY A 42 -29.97 -0.64 32.73
N GLN A 43 -28.86 -1.01 32.10
CA GLN A 43 -27.67 -0.16 32.02
C GLN A 43 -27.83 0.90 30.91
N ILE A 44 -27.24 2.08 31.13
CA ILE A 44 -27.24 3.15 30.14
C ILE A 44 -26.49 2.66 28.91
N SER A 45 -27.08 2.84 27.72
CA SER A 45 -26.44 2.59 26.44
C SER A 45 -25.76 3.83 25.88
N ASN A 46 -26.41 4.98 25.99
CA ASN A 46 -25.86 6.27 25.60
C ASN A 46 -26.65 7.43 26.26
N GLU A 47 -25.95 8.54 26.44
CA GLU A 47 -26.54 9.78 26.97
C GLU A 47 -25.87 10.99 26.33
N GLY A 48 -26.56 12.14 26.39
CA GLY A 48 -26.07 13.40 25.87
C GLY A 48 -27.08 14.53 26.04
N ASN A 49 -26.85 15.59 25.29
CA ASN A 49 -27.71 16.76 25.32
C ASN A 49 -28.15 17.18 23.92
N TYR A 50 -29.36 17.71 23.85
CA TYR A 50 -29.88 18.41 22.68
C TYR A 50 -30.11 19.89 22.99
N LYS A 51 -29.93 20.74 22.00
CA LYS A 51 -30.31 22.14 21.99
C LYS A 51 -31.02 22.42 20.67
N ASP A 52 -32.26 22.88 20.76
CA ASP A 52 -33.10 23.24 19.61
C ASP A 52 -33.18 22.12 18.53
N GLY A 53 -33.25 20.85 18.97
CA GLY A 53 -33.35 19.69 18.10
C GLY A 53 -32.00 19.17 17.54
N LYS A 54 -30.87 19.81 17.88
CA LYS A 54 -29.53 19.37 17.49
C LYS A 54 -28.77 18.84 18.70
N ARG A 55 -27.92 17.80 18.49
CA ARG A 55 -27.00 17.35 19.54
C ARG A 55 -26.02 18.47 19.89
N ASP A 56 -25.87 18.77 21.18
CA ASP A 56 -25.01 19.86 21.67
C ASP A 56 -24.40 19.47 23.02
N GLY A 57 -23.07 19.62 23.16
CA GLY A 57 -22.33 19.25 24.35
C GLY A 57 -21.79 17.84 24.33
N LYS A 58 -21.40 17.32 25.50
CA LYS A 58 -20.83 15.99 25.68
C LYS A 58 -21.87 14.91 25.40
N GLN A 59 -21.47 13.89 24.65
CA GLN A 59 -22.19 12.63 24.45
C GLN A 59 -21.30 11.48 24.90
N THR A 60 -21.90 10.50 25.61
CA THR A 60 -21.20 9.29 26.06
C THR A 60 -22.00 8.06 25.62
N ASP A 61 -21.30 7.12 24.99
CA ASP A 61 -21.83 5.80 24.66
C ASP A 61 -21.16 4.74 25.56
N TYR A 62 -21.92 3.72 25.95
CA TYR A 62 -21.49 2.68 26.89
C TYR A 62 -21.59 1.30 26.28
N TYR A 63 -20.77 0.38 26.73
CA TYR A 63 -20.91 -1.05 26.51
C TYR A 63 -22.03 -1.63 27.40
N LYS A 64 -22.52 -2.84 27.06
CA LYS A 64 -23.53 -3.54 27.86
C LYS A 64 -23.06 -3.92 29.28
N ASN A 65 -21.75 -3.91 29.53
CA ASN A 65 -21.15 -4.09 30.86
C ASN A 65 -21.08 -2.79 31.69
N GLY A 66 -21.55 -1.66 31.13
CA GLY A 66 -21.57 -0.34 31.79
C GLY A 66 -20.28 0.47 31.64
N GLN A 67 -19.25 -0.06 31.00
CA GLN A 67 -18.05 0.69 30.74
C GLN A 67 -18.24 1.67 29.58
N ILE A 68 -17.55 2.80 29.63
CA ILE A 68 -17.56 3.79 28.55
C ILE A 68 -16.98 3.16 27.29
N ARG A 69 -17.71 3.28 26.17
CA ARG A 69 -17.28 2.89 24.84
C ARG A 69 -16.69 4.07 24.07
N GLU A 70 -17.37 5.25 24.16
CA GLU A 70 -16.97 6.44 23.41
C GLU A 70 -17.45 7.69 24.12
N GLU A 71 -16.61 8.73 24.13
CA GLU A 71 -16.97 10.10 24.53
C GLU A 71 -16.62 11.05 23.40
N ARG A 72 -17.57 11.95 23.08
CA ARG A 72 -17.40 12.99 22.07
C ARG A 72 -18.12 14.27 22.48
N ASN A 73 -17.63 15.37 21.97
CA ASN A 73 -18.31 16.65 22.11
C ASN A 73 -18.91 17.07 20.77
N LEU A 74 -20.11 17.62 20.82
CA LEU A 74 -20.80 18.16 19.66
C LEU A 74 -21.20 19.63 19.91
N LYS A 75 -21.22 20.36 18.80
CA LYS A 75 -21.75 21.72 18.77
C LYS A 75 -22.64 21.85 17.54
N ASP A 76 -23.89 22.22 17.74
CA ASP A 76 -24.90 22.33 16.67
C ASP A 76 -25.01 21.06 15.80
N GLY A 77 -24.74 19.87 16.37
CA GLY A 77 -24.77 18.58 15.70
C GLY A 77 -23.44 18.15 15.05
N ASN A 78 -22.43 19.02 15.03
CA ASN A 78 -21.10 18.70 14.48
C ASN A 78 -20.13 18.29 15.59
N LEU A 79 -19.22 17.35 15.30
CA LEU A 79 -18.13 17.00 16.22
C LEU A 79 -17.23 18.22 16.46
N GLU A 80 -16.91 18.46 17.74
CA GLU A 80 -16.05 19.56 18.15
C GLU A 80 -15.15 19.17 19.30
N GLY A 81 -13.84 19.42 19.16
CA GLY A 81 -12.85 19.10 20.17
C GLY A 81 -12.48 17.62 20.21
N LYS A 82 -12.13 17.12 21.39
CA LYS A 82 -11.59 15.78 21.60
C LYS A 82 -12.69 14.71 21.58
N GLN A 83 -12.42 13.61 20.89
CA GLN A 83 -13.17 12.35 20.93
C GLN A 83 -12.25 11.26 21.45
N ASN A 84 -12.73 10.45 22.38
CA ASN A 84 -12.06 9.28 22.92
C ASN A 84 -12.95 8.05 22.77
N ALA A 85 -12.35 6.90 22.48
CA ALA A 85 -13.03 5.61 22.52
C ALA A 85 -12.20 4.62 23.34
N TRP A 86 -12.86 3.57 23.86
CA TRP A 86 -12.25 2.53 24.70
C TRP A 86 -12.64 1.14 24.23
N HIS A 87 -11.80 0.19 24.48
CA HIS A 87 -12.08 -1.25 24.37
C HIS A 87 -12.96 -1.72 25.55
N GLU A 88 -13.62 -2.87 25.40
CA GLU A 88 -14.42 -3.47 26.50
C GLU A 88 -13.63 -3.80 27.76
N ASN A 89 -12.30 -3.88 27.69
CA ASN A 89 -11.42 -4.06 28.84
C ASN A 89 -11.09 -2.73 29.56
N GLY A 90 -11.66 -1.60 29.10
CA GLY A 90 -11.47 -0.26 29.68
C GLY A 90 -10.23 0.48 29.20
N GLN A 91 -9.36 -0.13 28.38
CA GLN A 91 -8.22 0.56 27.80
C GLN A 91 -8.66 1.46 26.66
N ILE A 92 -7.95 2.60 26.49
CA ILE A 92 -8.22 3.51 25.37
C ILE A 92 -7.99 2.78 24.04
N SER A 93 -8.92 2.96 23.08
CA SER A 93 -8.83 2.38 21.73
C SER A 93 -8.57 3.44 20.66
N GLU A 94 -9.08 4.68 20.87
CA GLU A 94 -8.89 5.75 19.90
C GLU A 94 -8.95 7.12 20.56
N GLU A 95 -8.12 8.04 20.08
CA GLU A 95 -8.16 9.48 20.41
C GLU A 95 -8.05 10.28 19.11
N ARG A 96 -9.00 11.22 18.91
CA ARG A 96 -9.04 12.17 17.79
C ARG A 96 -9.44 13.56 18.26
N ASN A 97 -9.13 14.55 17.43
CA ASN A 97 -9.63 15.90 17.60
C ASN A 97 -10.43 16.33 16.37
N PHE A 98 -11.47 17.13 16.60
CA PHE A 98 -12.36 17.63 15.56
C PHE A 98 -12.56 19.14 15.70
N LYS A 99 -12.76 19.77 14.54
CA LYS A 99 -13.16 21.16 14.44
C LYS A 99 -14.23 21.27 13.36
N ASP A 100 -15.38 21.82 13.71
CA ASP A 100 -16.52 21.98 12.79
C ASP A 100 -16.88 20.67 12.03
N GLY A 101 -16.82 19.51 12.73
CA GLY A 101 -17.11 18.18 12.18
C GLY A 101 -15.97 17.54 11.39
N ASN A 102 -14.84 18.24 11.18
CA ASN A 102 -13.69 17.71 10.46
C ASN A 102 -12.58 17.28 11.43
N ALA A 103 -11.96 16.15 11.15
CA ALA A 103 -10.80 15.69 11.91
C ALA A 103 -9.62 16.67 11.75
N GLU A 104 -9.03 17.07 12.89
CA GLU A 104 -7.99 18.10 12.96
C GLU A 104 -6.93 17.74 14.00
N GLY A 105 -5.65 17.76 13.61
CA GLY A 105 -4.53 17.48 14.50
C GLY A 105 -4.21 16.00 14.65
N LYS A 106 -3.66 15.62 15.81
CA LYS A 106 -3.22 14.25 16.08
C LYS A 106 -4.39 13.28 16.21
N SER A 107 -4.23 12.09 15.60
CA SER A 107 -5.11 10.93 15.79
C SER A 107 -4.24 9.73 16.20
N THR A 108 -4.70 8.97 17.19
CA THR A 108 -4.01 7.76 17.66
C THR A 108 -5.03 6.66 17.92
N LYS A 109 -4.72 5.44 17.47
CA LYS A 109 -5.45 4.21 17.82
C LYS A 109 -4.54 3.26 18.57
N TRP A 110 -5.13 2.45 19.44
CA TRP A 110 -4.44 1.46 20.25
C TRP A 110 -5.09 0.09 20.12
N TYR A 111 -4.30 -0.94 20.18
CA TYR A 111 -4.74 -2.32 20.38
C TYR A 111 -5.32 -2.51 21.78
N ALA A 112 -6.06 -3.61 21.97
CA ALA A 112 -6.63 -3.95 23.28
C ALA A 112 -5.57 -4.30 24.35
N ASN A 113 -4.33 -4.53 23.95
CA ASN A 113 -3.17 -4.71 24.85
C ASN A 113 -2.51 -3.38 25.26
N GLY A 114 -3.02 -2.23 24.79
CA GLY A 114 -2.52 -0.89 25.08
C GLY A 114 -1.38 -0.40 24.20
N GLN A 115 -0.86 -1.23 23.29
CA GLN A 115 0.13 -0.80 22.30
C GLN A 115 -0.51 0.09 21.23
N ILE A 116 0.25 1.08 20.72
CA ILE A 116 -0.22 1.91 19.61
C ILE A 116 -0.37 1.02 18.37
N GLU A 117 -1.54 1.11 17.71
CA GLU A 117 -1.80 0.50 16.40
C GLU A 117 -1.40 1.44 15.26
N ILE A 118 -1.84 2.70 15.35
CA ILE A 118 -1.60 3.71 14.32
C ILE A 118 -1.61 5.11 14.94
N GLU A 119 -0.72 5.98 14.47
CA GLU A 119 -0.73 7.41 14.81
C GLU A 119 -0.38 8.28 13.61
N GLY A 120 -0.95 9.46 13.54
CA GLY A 120 -0.70 10.44 12.50
C GLY A 120 -1.39 11.76 12.78
N ASN A 121 -1.28 12.68 11.84
CA ASN A 121 -1.94 13.98 11.90
C ASN A 121 -2.82 14.19 10.67
N CYS A 122 -3.89 14.96 10.84
CA CYS A 122 -4.77 15.35 9.74
C CYS A 122 -5.16 16.85 9.86
N ILE A 123 -5.53 17.41 8.72
CA ILE A 123 -6.17 18.71 8.59
C ILE A 123 -7.37 18.55 7.64
N ASN A 124 -8.56 18.97 8.09
CA ASN A 124 -9.79 18.84 7.31
C ASN A 124 -9.99 17.41 6.75
N ASN A 125 -9.88 16.39 7.60
CA ASN A 125 -9.99 14.97 7.28
C ASN A 125 -8.91 14.44 6.32
N ARG A 126 -7.86 15.22 5.99
CA ARG A 126 -6.77 14.79 5.10
C ARG A 126 -5.51 14.52 5.92
N PRO A 127 -4.84 13.39 5.73
CA PRO A 127 -3.60 13.10 6.42
C PRO A 127 -2.51 14.07 5.99
N ILE A 128 -1.65 14.46 6.95
CA ILE A 128 -0.48 15.32 6.74
C ILE A 128 0.72 14.79 7.52
N GLY A 129 1.92 15.07 7.00
CA GLY A 129 3.16 14.67 7.66
C GLY A 129 3.33 13.17 7.76
N LYS A 130 3.94 12.72 8.84
CA LYS A 130 4.28 11.32 9.07
C LYS A 130 3.09 10.56 9.68
N LEU A 131 2.82 9.36 9.14
CA LEU A 131 1.93 8.36 9.70
C LEU A 131 2.76 7.12 10.05
N ASN A 132 2.58 6.62 11.25
CA ASN A 132 3.18 5.37 11.73
C ASN A 132 2.08 4.35 12.04
N SER A 133 2.32 3.08 11.72
CA SER A 133 1.55 1.97 12.29
C SER A 133 2.47 0.91 12.86
N PHE A 134 1.94 0.13 13.79
CA PHE A 134 2.70 -0.85 14.57
C PHE A 134 1.96 -2.19 14.58
N TYR A 135 2.67 -3.25 14.84
CA TYR A 135 2.12 -4.57 15.16
C TYR A 135 1.69 -4.62 16.64
N GLU A 136 0.90 -5.61 17.01
CA GLU A 136 0.47 -5.81 18.40
C GLU A 136 1.63 -6.04 19.38
N ASN A 137 2.81 -6.47 18.89
CA ASN A 137 4.04 -6.60 19.67
C ASN A 137 4.79 -5.26 19.85
N GLY A 138 4.25 -4.14 19.32
CA GLY A 138 4.82 -2.80 19.40
C GLY A 138 5.90 -2.47 18.37
N LEU A 139 6.33 -3.43 17.54
CA LEU A 139 7.28 -3.16 16.46
C LEU A 139 6.61 -2.40 15.30
N LYS A 140 7.40 -1.57 14.62
CA LYS A 140 6.90 -0.82 13.45
C LYS A 140 6.41 -1.77 12.37
N LYS A 141 5.24 -1.45 11.79
CA LYS A 141 4.63 -2.11 10.65
C LYS A 141 4.73 -1.27 9.38
N LEU A 142 4.50 0.03 9.52
CA LEU A 142 4.48 0.98 8.41
C LEU A 142 4.90 2.38 8.90
N GLU A 143 5.69 3.05 8.10
CA GLU A 143 5.94 4.49 8.19
C GLU A 143 5.76 5.10 6.80
N MET A 144 4.95 6.14 6.66
CA MET A 144 4.76 6.84 5.39
C MET A 144 4.57 8.35 5.62
N ASN A 145 4.79 9.13 4.56
CA ASN A 145 4.67 10.57 4.61
C ASN A 145 3.56 11.06 3.68
N PHE A 146 2.83 12.08 4.15
CA PHE A 146 1.76 12.75 3.43
C PHE A 146 2.03 14.24 3.27
N LYS A 147 1.69 14.75 2.10
CA LYS A 147 1.64 16.18 1.80
C LYS A 147 0.30 16.47 1.12
N ASP A 148 -0.44 17.44 1.65
CA ASP A 148 -1.76 17.84 1.12
C ASP A 148 -2.74 16.66 0.92
N GLY A 149 -2.72 15.69 1.85
CA GLY A 149 -3.58 14.50 1.82
C GLY A 149 -3.13 13.40 0.86
N LYS A 150 -1.99 13.55 0.20
CA LYS A 150 -1.42 12.56 -0.74
C LYS A 150 -0.14 11.98 -0.20
N ARG A 151 0.14 10.72 -0.51
CA ARG A 151 1.45 10.11 -0.22
C ARG A 151 2.53 10.85 -0.97
N ASP A 152 3.52 11.35 -0.25
CA ASP A 152 4.64 12.12 -0.81
C ASP A 152 5.89 11.88 0.04
N GLY A 153 6.96 11.35 -0.56
CA GLY A 153 8.17 10.95 0.12
C GLY A 153 8.29 9.44 0.35
N LYS A 154 9.12 9.08 1.30
CA LYS A 154 9.46 7.68 1.60
C LYS A 154 8.34 6.99 2.39
N GLU A 155 8.03 5.75 1.98
CA GLU A 155 7.23 4.76 2.70
C GLU A 155 8.13 3.58 3.04
N THR A 156 8.10 3.11 4.29
CA THR A 156 8.81 1.89 4.72
C THR A 156 7.82 0.94 5.38
N VAL A 157 7.86 -0.32 4.98
CA VAL A 157 7.06 -1.41 5.54
C VAL A 157 8.01 -2.41 6.18
N TRP A 158 7.66 -2.94 7.34
CA TRP A 158 8.43 -3.94 8.07
C TRP A 158 7.67 -5.26 8.18
N TYR A 159 8.39 -6.35 8.30
CA TYR A 159 7.87 -7.61 8.79
C TYR A 159 7.62 -7.53 10.30
N GLU A 160 6.81 -8.45 10.81
CA GLU A 160 6.42 -8.48 12.23
C GLU A 160 7.60 -8.69 13.19
N TYR A 161 8.71 -9.20 12.68
CA TYR A 161 9.97 -9.39 13.42
C TYR A 161 10.93 -8.20 13.33
N GLY A 162 10.52 -7.08 12.73
CA GLY A 162 11.25 -5.83 12.69
C GLY A 162 12.20 -5.63 11.50
N GLN A 163 12.40 -6.63 10.62
CA GLN A 163 13.17 -6.46 9.39
C GLN A 163 12.37 -5.65 8.37
N ILE A 164 13.08 -4.84 7.57
CA ILE A 164 12.46 -4.11 6.46
C ILE A 164 11.95 -5.10 5.41
N LYS A 165 10.69 -4.95 5.03
CA LYS A 165 10.02 -5.69 3.96
C LYS A 165 10.06 -4.93 2.63
N GLU A 166 9.75 -3.64 2.68
CA GLU A 166 9.66 -2.80 1.51
C GLU A 166 10.04 -1.36 1.82
N GLU A 167 10.75 -0.72 0.90
CA GLU A 167 10.91 0.73 0.84
C GLU A 167 10.40 1.23 -0.49
N ARG A 168 9.53 2.23 -0.46
CA ARG A 168 8.92 2.87 -1.62
C ARG A 168 9.10 4.38 -1.53
N ASN A 169 9.18 5.03 -2.70
CA ASN A 169 9.12 6.47 -2.79
C ASN A 169 7.88 6.88 -3.57
N HIS A 170 7.17 7.86 -3.05
CA HIS A 170 5.95 8.39 -3.64
C HIS A 170 6.10 9.87 -3.96
N LYS A 171 5.38 10.30 -4.98
CA LYS A 171 5.14 11.70 -5.31
C LYS A 171 3.70 11.86 -5.76
N ASN A 172 2.90 12.61 -5.01
CA ASN A 172 1.48 12.82 -5.29
C ASN A 172 0.72 11.49 -5.51
N ASP A 173 0.81 10.52 -4.57
CA ASP A 173 0.24 9.17 -4.57
C ASP A 173 0.81 8.18 -5.62
N LYS A 174 1.69 8.62 -6.50
CA LYS A 174 2.32 7.75 -7.51
C LYS A 174 3.68 7.29 -7.01
N LEU A 175 4.06 6.05 -7.37
CA LEU A 175 5.43 5.59 -7.18
C LEU A 175 6.38 6.45 -8.03
N ASP A 176 7.41 7.01 -7.40
CA ASP A 176 8.42 7.85 -8.08
C ASP A 176 9.77 7.67 -7.40
N GLY A 177 10.79 7.26 -8.17
CA GLY A 177 12.11 6.91 -7.68
C GLY A 177 12.30 5.41 -7.40
N LYS A 178 13.35 5.10 -6.64
CA LYS A 178 13.77 3.73 -6.33
C LYS A 178 12.81 3.08 -5.35
N GLN A 179 12.45 1.81 -5.63
CA GLN A 179 11.71 0.92 -4.76
C GLN A 179 12.56 -0.30 -4.47
N THR A 180 12.55 -0.82 -3.24
CA THR A 180 13.31 -2.00 -2.85
C THR A 180 12.43 -2.94 -2.02
N TRP A 181 12.52 -4.23 -2.27
CA TRP A 181 11.82 -5.30 -1.54
C TRP A 181 12.86 -6.28 -0.98
N TRP A 182 12.60 -6.80 0.20
CA TRP A 182 13.44 -7.77 0.90
C TRP A 182 12.65 -9.02 1.27
N TYR A 183 13.34 -10.12 1.43
CA TYR A 183 12.85 -11.32 2.08
C TYR A 183 12.92 -11.15 3.62
N GLU A 184 12.21 -12.02 4.36
CA GLU A 184 12.17 -11.99 5.83
C GLU A 184 13.54 -12.15 6.48
N TYR A 185 14.45 -12.87 5.84
CA TYR A 185 15.84 -13.06 6.27
C TYR A 185 16.78 -11.92 5.85
N GLY A 186 16.24 -10.81 5.34
CA GLY A 186 16.97 -9.55 5.09
C GLY A 186 17.67 -9.45 3.73
N GLN A 187 17.70 -10.51 2.92
CA GLN A 187 18.25 -10.44 1.58
C GLN A 187 17.31 -9.66 0.64
N LYS A 188 17.89 -8.88 -0.27
CA LYS A 188 17.10 -8.17 -1.28
C LYS A 188 16.42 -9.15 -2.23
N ARG A 189 15.12 -8.92 -2.46
CA ARG A 189 14.29 -9.69 -3.38
C ARG A 189 14.16 -9.01 -4.75
N ARG A 190 14.01 -7.68 -4.74
CA ARG A 190 13.79 -6.88 -5.94
C ARG A 190 14.19 -5.43 -5.72
N GLU A 191 14.72 -4.78 -6.75
CA GLU A 191 14.84 -3.32 -6.85
C GLU A 191 14.23 -2.86 -8.17
N ALA A 192 13.50 -1.75 -8.16
CA ALA A 192 12.92 -1.18 -9.37
C ALA A 192 12.87 0.34 -9.29
N ASN A 193 13.02 1.01 -10.43
CA ASN A 193 12.85 2.45 -10.52
C ASN A 193 11.53 2.78 -11.20
N TYR A 194 10.83 3.76 -10.64
CA TYR A 194 9.56 4.26 -11.13
C TYR A 194 9.63 5.75 -11.41
N LYS A 195 8.83 6.19 -12.36
CA LYS A 195 8.55 7.60 -12.62
C LYS A 195 7.06 7.75 -12.93
N ASP A 196 6.38 8.63 -12.20
CA ASP A 196 4.94 8.87 -12.34
C ASP A 196 4.08 7.58 -12.31
N GLY A 197 4.46 6.60 -11.47
CA GLY A 197 3.78 5.32 -11.30
C GLY A 197 4.13 4.25 -12.33
N LYS A 198 5.04 4.51 -13.27
CA LYS A 198 5.46 3.57 -14.31
C LYS A 198 6.90 3.10 -14.08
N LEU A 199 7.18 1.83 -14.34
CA LEU A 199 8.56 1.33 -14.38
C LEU A 199 9.38 2.15 -15.37
N ASN A 200 10.50 2.71 -14.90
CA ASN A 200 11.37 3.55 -15.69
C ASN A 200 12.81 3.48 -15.19
N GLY A 201 13.70 2.95 -15.99
CA GLY A 201 15.09 2.68 -15.64
C GLY A 201 15.34 1.23 -15.22
N ARG A 202 16.45 1.02 -14.54
CA ARG A 202 16.96 -0.29 -14.13
C ARG A 202 16.05 -0.95 -13.10
N THR A 203 15.75 -2.25 -13.33
CA THR A 203 15.04 -3.13 -12.40
C THR A 203 15.86 -4.40 -12.23
N ILE A 204 16.07 -4.84 -10.97
CA ILE A 204 16.72 -6.09 -10.60
C ILE A 204 15.66 -7.02 -10.03
N ASN A 205 15.48 -8.20 -10.62
CA ASN A 205 14.41 -9.14 -10.24
C ASN A 205 14.91 -10.35 -9.42
N GLY A 206 16.09 -10.28 -8.86
CA GLY A 206 16.60 -11.29 -7.96
C GLY A 206 18.11 -11.23 -7.79
N TRP A 207 18.55 -11.85 -6.71
CA TRP A 207 19.95 -12.06 -6.36
C TRP A 207 20.15 -13.53 -6.02
N TYR A 208 21.37 -14.00 -6.23
CA TYR A 208 21.85 -15.27 -5.70
C TYR A 208 22.12 -15.14 -4.19
N GLU A 209 22.26 -16.26 -3.49
CA GLU A 209 22.55 -16.28 -2.04
C GLU A 209 23.85 -15.56 -1.69
N ASN A 210 24.85 -15.59 -2.57
CA ASN A 210 26.11 -14.87 -2.41
C ASN A 210 26.01 -13.35 -2.66
N GLY A 211 24.82 -12.82 -2.96
CA GLY A 211 24.58 -11.40 -3.19
C GLY A 211 24.81 -10.90 -4.62
N GLN A 212 25.23 -11.77 -5.55
CA GLN A 212 25.36 -11.41 -6.97
C GLN A 212 23.98 -11.26 -7.61
N ILE A 213 23.86 -10.31 -8.55
CA ILE A 213 22.62 -10.10 -9.31
C ILE A 213 22.34 -11.31 -10.17
N LYS A 214 21.09 -11.81 -10.15
CA LYS A 214 20.63 -12.91 -11.01
C LYS A 214 20.05 -12.40 -12.32
N GLU A 215 19.27 -11.34 -12.27
CA GLU A 215 18.57 -10.82 -13.44
C GLU A 215 18.36 -9.31 -13.33
N GLU A 216 18.58 -8.59 -14.42
CA GLU A 216 18.24 -7.17 -14.53
C GLU A 216 17.57 -6.84 -15.86
N ARG A 217 16.70 -5.84 -15.84
CA ARG A 217 15.99 -5.31 -17.01
C ARG A 217 15.99 -3.78 -16.97
N ASN A 218 16.00 -3.17 -18.15
CA ASN A 218 15.78 -1.73 -18.26
C ASN A 218 14.42 -1.42 -18.86
N TYR A 219 13.69 -0.53 -18.21
CA TYR A 219 12.34 -0.15 -18.60
C TYR A 219 12.25 1.33 -19.01
N LYS A 220 11.31 1.62 -19.89
CA LYS A 220 10.81 2.96 -20.18
C LYS A 220 9.29 2.89 -20.30
N ASN A 221 8.59 3.60 -19.41
CA ASN A 221 7.13 3.62 -19.36
C ASN A 221 6.49 2.21 -19.34
N ASN A 222 6.93 1.34 -18.44
CA ASN A 222 6.51 -0.06 -18.26
C ASN A 222 6.90 -1.03 -19.39
N ARG A 223 7.65 -0.58 -20.39
CA ARG A 223 8.13 -1.47 -21.48
C ARG A 223 9.62 -1.69 -21.34
N ILE A 224 10.10 -2.92 -21.60
CA ILE A 224 11.53 -3.18 -21.70
C ILE A 224 12.08 -2.28 -22.82
N HIS A 225 13.17 -1.57 -22.53
CA HIS A 225 13.62 -0.51 -23.44
C HIS A 225 14.94 -0.81 -24.15
N THR A 226 15.92 -1.34 -23.44
CA THR A 226 17.24 -1.61 -24.00
C THR A 226 17.69 -3.03 -23.81
N ASN A 227 17.91 -3.48 -22.61
CA ASN A 227 18.45 -4.79 -22.33
C ASN A 227 17.72 -5.53 -21.22
N TRP A 228 17.81 -6.84 -21.33
CA TRP A 228 17.42 -7.80 -20.32
C TRP A 228 18.59 -8.75 -20.17
N THR A 229 19.26 -8.75 -18.98
CA THR A 229 20.52 -9.48 -18.75
C THR A 229 20.33 -10.50 -17.64
N TRP A 230 20.84 -11.69 -17.84
CA TRP A 230 20.97 -12.76 -16.85
C TRP A 230 22.45 -12.97 -16.52
N TRP A 231 22.69 -13.22 -15.26
CA TRP A 231 24.00 -13.41 -14.68
C TRP A 231 24.12 -14.80 -14.07
N ARG A 232 25.32 -15.38 -14.03
CA ARG A 232 25.62 -16.57 -13.27
C ARG A 232 25.93 -16.21 -11.81
N GLU A 233 25.91 -17.21 -10.94
CA GLU A 233 26.19 -17.04 -9.51
C GLU A 233 27.63 -16.56 -9.24
N ASN A 234 28.60 -16.88 -10.14
CA ASN A 234 29.97 -16.36 -10.09
C ASN A 234 30.09 -14.88 -10.54
N GLY A 235 28.99 -14.22 -10.94
CA GLY A 235 28.95 -12.83 -11.39
C GLY A 235 29.29 -12.62 -12.87
N THR A 236 29.57 -13.69 -13.65
CA THR A 236 29.75 -13.57 -15.09
C THR A 236 28.40 -13.49 -15.82
N LYS A 237 28.35 -12.82 -16.97
CA LYS A 237 27.14 -12.82 -17.79
C LYS A 237 26.84 -14.23 -18.29
N HIS A 238 25.54 -14.62 -18.20
CA HIS A 238 25.02 -15.81 -18.84
C HIS A 238 24.45 -15.50 -20.22
N SER A 239 23.50 -14.54 -20.26
CA SER A 239 22.87 -14.11 -21.51
C SER A 239 22.34 -12.70 -21.42
N GLU A 240 22.16 -12.06 -22.58
CA GLU A 240 21.59 -10.72 -22.70
C GLU A 240 20.76 -10.60 -23.97
N MET A 241 19.53 -10.14 -23.81
CA MET A 241 18.72 -9.64 -24.92
C MET A 241 18.91 -8.15 -25.03
N TYR A 242 19.20 -7.67 -26.22
CA TYR A 242 19.30 -6.26 -26.51
C TYR A 242 18.32 -5.85 -27.61
N TYR A 243 17.47 -4.88 -27.32
CA TYR A 243 16.46 -4.37 -28.23
C TYR A 243 17.04 -3.24 -29.07
N ILE A 244 16.93 -3.35 -30.39
CA ILE A 244 17.44 -2.38 -31.39
C ILE A 244 16.23 -1.70 -32.07
N ASP A 245 16.41 -0.48 -32.55
CA ASP A 245 15.39 0.29 -33.31
C ASP A 245 14.03 0.38 -32.62
N GLY A 246 14.01 0.73 -31.33
CA GLY A 246 12.79 0.89 -30.58
C GLY A 246 11.94 -0.37 -30.49
N MET A 247 12.60 -1.53 -30.41
CA MET A 247 12.05 -2.89 -30.28
C MET A 247 11.59 -3.53 -31.61
N LYS A 248 12.04 -3.03 -32.74
CA LYS A 248 11.79 -3.68 -34.05
C LYS A 248 12.71 -4.86 -34.32
N ARG A 249 13.84 -4.92 -33.67
CA ARG A 249 14.83 -5.99 -33.76
C ARG A 249 15.35 -6.36 -32.38
N LEU A 250 15.65 -7.63 -32.18
CA LEU A 250 16.20 -8.20 -30.98
C LEU A 250 17.53 -8.88 -31.31
N LYS A 251 18.55 -8.55 -30.53
CA LYS A 251 19.81 -9.29 -30.51
C LYS A 251 19.89 -10.05 -29.20
N TRP A 252 20.09 -11.36 -29.29
CA TRP A 252 20.30 -12.21 -28.13
C TRP A 252 21.71 -12.74 -28.15
N THR A 253 22.49 -12.58 -27.05
CA THR A 253 23.88 -13.02 -26.91
C THR A 253 24.00 -13.90 -25.68
N TRP A 254 24.74 -15.00 -25.81
CA TRP A 254 25.11 -15.92 -24.73
C TRP A 254 26.62 -15.91 -24.54
N TRP A 255 27.07 -16.25 -23.35
CA TRP A 255 28.48 -16.32 -22.98
C TRP A 255 28.79 -17.58 -22.22
N TYR A 256 29.95 -18.15 -22.50
CA TYR A 256 30.59 -19.20 -21.71
C TYR A 256 30.95 -18.69 -20.31
N GLU A 257 31.24 -19.59 -19.35
CA GLU A 257 31.67 -19.21 -18.00
C GLU A 257 33.00 -18.43 -18.00
N ASN A 258 33.90 -18.70 -18.95
CA ASN A 258 35.16 -17.97 -19.12
C ASN A 258 34.98 -16.51 -19.64
N GLY A 259 33.74 -16.10 -19.96
CA GLY A 259 33.40 -14.76 -20.44
C GLY A 259 33.51 -14.56 -21.95
N GLN A 260 33.93 -15.59 -22.73
CA GLN A 260 33.88 -15.57 -24.18
C GLN A 260 32.43 -15.69 -24.66
N LYS A 261 32.11 -15.10 -25.84
CA LYS A 261 30.80 -15.28 -26.45
C LYS A 261 30.64 -16.75 -26.87
N GLU A 262 29.46 -17.32 -26.63
CA GLU A 262 29.02 -18.64 -27.05
C GLU A 262 28.14 -18.52 -28.29
N ALA A 263 27.15 -17.65 -28.28
CA ALA A 263 26.24 -17.46 -29.40
C ALA A 263 25.73 -16.00 -29.48
N GLU A 264 25.41 -15.54 -30.70
CA GLU A 264 24.74 -14.27 -30.95
C GLU A 264 23.77 -14.44 -32.11
N TYR A 265 22.47 -14.22 -31.84
CA TYR A 265 21.39 -14.35 -32.80
C TYR A 265 20.61 -13.07 -32.95
N HIS A 266 20.11 -12.81 -34.17
CA HIS A 266 19.28 -11.64 -34.45
C HIS A 266 17.87 -12.09 -34.84
N PHE A 267 16.87 -11.41 -34.29
CA PHE A 267 15.45 -11.68 -34.48
C PHE A 267 14.70 -10.44 -34.93
N LYS A 268 13.60 -10.61 -35.63
CA LYS A 268 12.66 -9.56 -36.04
C LYS A 268 11.54 -9.44 -35.01
N GLY A 269 11.28 -8.21 -34.54
CA GLY A 269 10.20 -7.95 -33.59
C GLY A 269 10.42 -8.44 -32.17
N PHE A 270 9.31 -8.61 -31.43
CA PHE A 270 9.31 -9.14 -30.08
C PHE A 270 9.29 -10.66 -29.99
N ASP A 271 8.95 -11.33 -31.08
CA ASP A 271 8.81 -12.77 -31.13
C ASP A 271 10.18 -13.43 -31.26
N TYR A 272 10.52 -14.27 -30.31
CA TYR A 272 11.75 -15.09 -30.30
C TYR A 272 11.77 -16.14 -31.42
N GLY A 273 10.74 -16.13 -32.29
CA GLY A 273 10.53 -17.15 -33.29
C GLY A 273 11.08 -16.83 -34.67
N THR A 274 11.24 -15.56 -35.06
CA THR A 274 11.59 -15.18 -36.41
C THR A 274 13.02 -14.68 -36.49
N ARG A 275 13.95 -15.51 -36.93
CA ARG A 275 15.36 -15.11 -37.16
C ARG A 275 15.44 -14.17 -38.36
N ASP A 276 16.10 -13.04 -38.18
CA ASP A 276 16.31 -12.03 -39.22
C ASP A 276 17.65 -11.31 -38.97
N GLY A 277 18.65 -11.68 -39.73
CA GLY A 277 20.02 -11.21 -39.59
C GLY A 277 21.04 -12.31 -39.37
N ARG A 278 22.23 -11.92 -38.90
CA ARG A 278 23.35 -12.83 -38.69
C ARG A 278 23.19 -13.65 -37.42
N SER A 279 23.39 -14.96 -37.48
CA SER A 279 23.57 -15.88 -36.38
C SER A 279 25.02 -16.37 -36.35
N THR A 280 25.66 -16.37 -35.19
CA THR A 280 27.06 -16.75 -35.04
C THR A 280 27.23 -17.57 -33.77
N ASN A 281 27.95 -18.69 -33.84
CA ASN A 281 28.42 -19.49 -32.72
C ASN A 281 29.93 -19.47 -32.65
N TRP A 282 30.45 -19.53 -31.44
CA TRP A 282 31.88 -19.54 -31.11
C TRP A 282 32.18 -20.69 -30.15
N ASP A 283 33.38 -21.24 -30.24
CA ASP A 283 33.92 -22.15 -29.25
C ASP A 283 34.39 -21.44 -27.97
N GLU A 284 34.76 -22.19 -26.94
CA GLU A 284 35.25 -21.66 -25.67
C GLU A 284 36.56 -20.86 -25.77
N ASN A 285 37.29 -20.97 -26.89
CA ASN A 285 38.50 -20.20 -27.19
C ASN A 285 38.18 -18.91 -27.94
N GLY A 286 36.89 -18.66 -28.28
CA GLY A 286 36.42 -17.50 -29.01
C GLY A 286 36.59 -17.60 -30.51
N GLN A 287 36.85 -18.81 -31.07
CA GLN A 287 36.91 -19.03 -32.52
C GLN A 287 35.51 -19.30 -33.06
N ILE A 288 35.22 -18.76 -34.26
CA ILE A 288 33.91 -18.96 -34.90
C ILE A 288 33.79 -20.43 -35.35
N GLU A 289 32.74 -21.09 -34.85
CA GLU A 289 32.38 -22.45 -35.27
C GLU A 289 31.40 -22.43 -36.43
N ALA A 290 30.42 -21.55 -36.40
CA ALA A 290 29.41 -21.47 -37.45
C ALA A 290 28.85 -20.03 -37.61
N VAL A 291 28.49 -19.71 -38.87
CA VAL A 291 27.82 -18.45 -39.23
C VAL A 291 26.72 -18.71 -40.24
N ALA A 292 25.53 -18.17 -40.00
CA ALA A 292 24.46 -18.15 -40.98
C ALA A 292 23.78 -16.78 -41.01
N ILE A 293 23.17 -16.47 -42.15
CA ILE A 293 22.30 -15.25 -42.31
C ILE A 293 20.90 -15.73 -42.59
N PHE A 294 19.98 -15.21 -41.81
CA PHE A 294 18.54 -15.50 -41.89
C PHE A 294 17.76 -14.29 -42.36
N LYS A 295 16.68 -14.55 -43.10
CA LYS A 295 15.66 -13.58 -43.48
C LYS A 295 14.30 -14.24 -43.29
N ASP A 296 13.50 -13.70 -42.35
CA ASP A 296 12.17 -14.23 -42.02
C ASP A 296 12.20 -15.78 -41.79
N ASP A 297 13.16 -16.28 -40.98
CA ASP A 297 13.51 -17.68 -40.67
C ASP A 297 14.10 -18.51 -41.82
N GLU A 298 14.16 -18.01 -43.04
CA GLU A 298 14.87 -18.69 -44.14
C GLU A 298 16.35 -18.42 -44.05
N CYS A 299 17.20 -19.48 -44.06
CA CYS A 299 18.62 -19.33 -44.19
C CYS A 299 18.98 -18.97 -45.63
N ILE A 300 19.48 -17.75 -45.80
CA ILE A 300 19.86 -17.24 -47.11
C ILE A 300 21.33 -17.42 -47.45
N SER A 301 22.17 -17.66 -46.43
CA SER A 301 23.58 -18.04 -46.63
C SER A 301 24.22 -18.59 -45.35
N GLY A 302 25.29 -19.40 -45.47
CA GLY A 302 26.09 -19.90 -44.37
C GLY A 302 25.75 -21.32 -43.92
N ASP A 303 26.08 -21.65 -42.68
CA ASP A 303 26.08 -23.01 -42.13
C ASP A 303 24.69 -23.45 -41.65
N TYR A 304 23.71 -23.60 -42.55
CA TYR A 304 22.33 -23.93 -42.21
C TYR A 304 22.20 -25.19 -41.36
N ASP A 305 22.93 -26.24 -41.68
CA ASP A 305 22.84 -27.53 -40.96
C ASP A 305 23.20 -27.44 -39.48
N TYR A 306 24.05 -26.50 -39.11
CA TYR A 306 24.38 -26.20 -37.71
C TYR A 306 23.23 -25.57 -36.95
N PHE A 307 22.40 -24.74 -37.59
CA PHE A 307 21.36 -23.92 -36.97
C PHE A 307 19.94 -24.47 -37.11
N LYS A 308 19.73 -25.60 -37.82
CA LYS A 308 18.38 -26.10 -38.14
C LYS A 308 17.58 -26.59 -36.93
N ASP A 309 18.28 -27.05 -35.87
CA ASP A 309 17.69 -27.65 -34.67
C ASP A 309 17.73 -26.71 -33.48
N LEU A 310 18.10 -25.45 -33.64
CA LEU A 310 18.13 -24.36 -32.69
C LEU A 310 16.92 -23.42 -32.91
#